data_cfcfb7303d275b8fddda79f8e42088e5
#
_entry.id   cfcfb7303d275b8fddda79f8e42088e5
#
_cell.length_a   1.000
_cell.length_b   1.000
_cell.length_c   1.000
_cell.angle_alpha   90.00
_cell.angle_beta   90.00
_cell.angle_gamma   90.00
#
_symmetry.space_group_name_H-M   'P 1'
#
loop_
_entity.id
_entity.type
_entity.pdbx_description
1 polymer ?
#
loop_
_entity_poly.entity_id
_entity_poly.type
_entity_poly.pdbx_seq_one_letter_code
_entity_poly.pdbx_strand_id
1 'polypeptide(L)'
;MDDSLHSPDAREQLFGWLRFMVEHKASDLFLTSGFPAAVNLDGKIQKIEQETLSAEKCTEIAVSIMNTKQIEEFMSTNECNFAIQLPGSARFRVNAMVQRGATALVLRM
;
A
#
# COMPACT_ATOMS: atom_id res chain seq x y z
N MET A 1 -17.94 -10.98 15.00
CA MET A 1 -17.84 -9.90 14.08
C MET A 1 -16.48 -9.95 13.38
N ASP A 2 -16.49 -9.81 12.12
CA ASP A 2 -15.26 -10.02 11.37
C ASP A 2 -14.89 -8.80 10.57
N ASP A 3 -13.71 -8.27 10.84
CA ASP A 3 -13.18 -7.12 10.14
C ASP A 3 -12.14 -7.51 9.12
N SER A 4 -12.26 -8.69 8.56
CA SER A 4 -11.23 -9.19 7.65
C SER A 4 -10.98 -8.26 6.47
N LEU A 5 -11.98 -7.45 6.07
CA LEU A 5 -11.82 -6.52 4.95
C LEU A 5 -11.16 -5.21 5.36
N HIS A 6 -11.17 -4.89 6.66
CA HIS A 6 -10.58 -3.63 7.15
C HIS A 6 -9.75 -3.95 8.38
N SER A 7 -8.52 -4.36 8.15
CA SER A 7 -7.59 -4.66 9.23
C SER A 7 -6.98 -3.37 9.76
N PRO A 8 -7.26 -2.99 11.01
CA PRO A 8 -6.60 -1.79 11.57
C PRO A 8 -5.09 -1.91 11.58
N ASP A 9 -4.58 -3.12 11.80
CA ASP A 9 -3.13 -3.31 11.84
C ASP A 9 -2.51 -3.07 10.48
N ALA A 10 -3.13 -3.53 9.40
CA ALA A 10 -2.61 -3.34 8.07
C ALA A 10 -2.60 -1.86 7.70
N ARG A 11 -3.69 -1.15 8.03
CA ARG A 11 -3.78 0.28 7.74
C ARG A 11 -2.76 1.06 8.54
N GLU A 12 -2.62 0.76 9.82
CA GLU A 12 -1.66 1.47 10.67
C GLU A 12 -0.24 1.21 10.23
N GLN A 13 0.04 -0.01 9.83
CA GLN A 13 1.37 -0.34 9.31
C GLN A 13 1.68 0.47 8.06
N LEU A 14 0.71 0.55 7.14
CA LEU A 14 0.87 1.35 5.94
C LEU A 14 1.12 2.82 6.30
N PHE A 15 0.31 3.37 7.21
CA PHE A 15 0.46 4.77 7.57
C PHE A 15 1.82 5.04 8.23
N GLY A 16 2.36 4.07 8.94
CA GLY A 16 3.72 4.17 9.46
C GLY A 16 4.75 4.32 8.35
N TRP A 17 4.61 3.53 7.29
CA TRP A 17 5.50 3.64 6.14
C TRP A 17 5.31 4.97 5.42
N LEU A 18 4.08 5.46 5.32
CA LEU A 18 3.84 6.75 4.68
C LEU A 18 4.46 7.89 5.48
N ARG A 19 4.40 7.82 6.81
CA ARG A 19 5.07 8.80 7.65
C ARG A 19 6.58 8.77 7.44
N PHE A 20 7.14 7.57 7.29
CA PHE A 20 8.55 7.42 6.96
C PHE A 20 8.88 8.13 5.65
N MET A 21 8.01 7.96 4.63
CA MET A 21 8.22 8.61 3.34
C MET A 21 8.27 10.13 3.49
N VAL A 22 7.34 10.69 4.26
CA VAL A 22 7.30 12.13 4.45
C VAL A 22 8.57 12.61 5.15
N GLU A 23 8.98 11.91 6.19
CA GLU A 23 10.15 12.30 6.97
C GLU A 23 11.42 12.26 6.15
N HIS A 24 11.55 11.28 5.29
CA HIS A 24 12.78 11.08 4.52
C HIS A 24 12.67 11.55 3.08
N LYS A 25 11.52 12.13 2.72
CA LYS A 25 11.28 12.67 1.37
C LYS A 25 11.43 11.60 0.30
N ALA A 26 10.95 10.40 0.60
CA ALA A 26 10.91 9.32 -0.37
C ALA A 26 9.78 9.58 -1.37
N SER A 27 10.00 9.23 -2.63
CA SER A 27 9.02 9.53 -3.68
C SER A 27 7.98 8.44 -3.84
N ASP A 28 8.35 7.18 -3.63
CA ASP A 28 7.49 6.04 -3.90
C ASP A 28 7.63 5.00 -2.80
N LEU A 29 6.52 4.27 -2.58
CA LEU A 29 6.50 3.08 -1.73
C LEU A 29 6.05 1.91 -2.58
N PHE A 30 6.79 0.81 -2.52
CA PHE A 30 6.50 -0.40 -3.29
C PHE A 30 6.15 -1.53 -2.34
N LEU A 31 4.98 -2.12 -2.54
CA LEU A 31 4.49 -3.25 -1.75
C LEU A 31 4.18 -4.39 -2.72
N THR A 32 5.03 -5.41 -2.72
CA THR A 32 4.94 -6.51 -3.65
C THR A 32 5.12 -7.82 -2.90
N SER A 33 4.27 -8.80 -3.22
CA SER A 33 4.34 -10.12 -2.60
C SER A 33 5.72 -10.73 -2.84
N GLY A 34 6.31 -11.30 -1.80
CA GLY A 34 7.62 -11.93 -1.87
C GLY A 34 8.79 -11.01 -1.67
N PHE A 35 8.54 -9.73 -1.44
CA PHE A 35 9.58 -8.73 -1.21
C PHE A 35 9.27 -7.92 0.03
N PRO A 36 10.27 -7.39 0.73
CA PRO A 36 10.01 -6.46 1.82
C PRO A 36 9.46 -5.15 1.28
N ALA A 37 8.73 -4.43 2.13
CA ALA A 37 8.33 -3.06 1.78
C ALA A 37 9.57 -2.25 1.47
N ALA A 38 9.52 -1.45 0.40
CA ALA A 38 10.66 -0.69 -0.07
C ALA A 38 10.23 0.67 -0.57
N VAL A 39 11.14 1.64 -0.50
CA VAL A 39 10.87 3.01 -0.95
C VAL A 39 11.92 3.43 -1.96
N ASN A 40 11.56 4.41 -2.78
CA ASN A 40 12.51 5.09 -3.65
C ASN A 40 12.99 6.33 -2.92
N LEU A 41 14.28 6.32 -2.57
CA LEU A 41 14.90 7.40 -1.82
C LEU A 41 16.08 7.90 -2.63
N ASP A 42 15.97 9.14 -3.13
CA ASP A 42 17.02 9.75 -3.95
C ASP A 42 17.38 8.89 -5.16
N GLY A 43 16.36 8.29 -5.78
CA GLY A 43 16.55 7.48 -6.98
C GLY A 43 17.02 6.07 -6.72
N LYS A 44 17.13 5.65 -5.46
CA LYS A 44 17.55 4.30 -5.11
C LYS A 44 16.47 3.59 -4.34
N ILE A 45 16.27 2.32 -4.64
CA ILE A 45 15.29 1.50 -3.95
C ILE A 45 15.92 0.98 -2.66
N GLN A 46 15.27 1.26 -1.54
CA GLN A 46 15.75 0.83 -0.22
C GLN A 46 14.65 0.08 0.49
N LYS A 47 15.00 -1.07 1.04
CA LYS A 47 14.08 -1.84 1.89
C LYS A 47 13.90 -1.10 3.21
N ILE A 48 12.65 -1.02 3.66
CA ILE A 48 12.36 -0.40 4.95
C ILE A 48 11.85 -1.42 5.97
N GLU A 49 11.75 -2.68 5.57
CA GLU A 49 11.43 -3.79 6.45
C GLU A 49 12.33 -4.96 6.11
N GLN A 50 12.47 -5.88 7.05
CA GLN A 50 13.26 -7.07 6.81
C GLN A 50 12.41 -8.23 6.30
N GLU A 51 11.18 -8.33 6.80
CA GLU A 51 10.29 -9.41 6.43
C GLU A 51 9.68 -9.17 5.06
N THR A 52 9.55 -10.23 4.28
CA THR A 52 8.87 -10.14 3.00
C THR A 52 7.36 -10.08 3.23
N LEU A 53 6.68 -9.41 2.30
CA LEU A 53 5.22 -9.31 2.33
C LEU A 53 4.62 -10.56 1.72
N SER A 54 3.58 -11.08 2.35
CA SER A 54 2.82 -12.17 1.76
C SER A 54 1.76 -11.58 0.81
N ALA A 55 1.24 -12.43 -0.07
CA ALA A 55 0.16 -12.01 -0.96
C ALA A 55 -1.05 -11.56 -0.15
N GLU A 56 -1.36 -12.29 0.93
CA GLU A 56 -2.48 -11.93 1.79
C GLU A 56 -2.28 -10.57 2.45
N LYS A 57 -1.08 -10.30 2.89
CA LYS A 57 -0.78 -9.02 3.53
C LYS A 57 -0.95 -7.87 2.56
N CYS A 58 -0.47 -8.03 1.33
CA CYS A 58 -0.65 -6.99 0.32
C CYS A 58 -2.12 -6.72 0.06
N THR A 59 -2.93 -7.77 -0.01
CA THR A 59 -4.38 -7.61 -0.21
C THR A 59 -5.02 -6.91 0.99
N GLU A 60 -4.64 -7.30 2.21
CA GLU A 60 -5.15 -6.65 3.41
C GLU A 60 -4.86 -5.16 3.41
N ILE A 61 -3.62 -4.81 3.06
CA ILE A 61 -3.22 -3.41 3.03
C ILE A 61 -4.05 -2.65 2.00
N ALA A 62 -4.18 -3.19 0.79
CA ALA A 62 -4.93 -2.54 -0.27
C ALA A 62 -6.39 -2.30 0.15
N VAL A 63 -7.02 -3.34 0.66
CA VAL A 63 -8.44 -3.25 1.03
C VAL A 63 -8.63 -2.29 2.21
N SER A 64 -7.65 -2.21 3.11
CA SER A 64 -7.76 -1.38 4.31
C SER A 64 -7.87 0.12 3.99
N ILE A 65 -7.49 0.54 2.78
CA ILE A 65 -7.54 1.94 2.38
C ILE A 65 -8.51 2.20 1.25
N MET A 66 -9.32 1.22 0.88
CA MET A 66 -10.33 1.35 -0.18
C MET A 66 -11.72 1.47 0.43
N ASN A 67 -12.58 2.25 -0.24
CA ASN A 67 -13.99 2.23 0.09
C ASN A 67 -14.67 1.06 -0.65
N THR A 68 -15.95 0.84 -0.39
CA THR A 68 -16.66 -0.30 -0.96
C THR A 68 -16.62 -0.28 -2.49
N LYS A 69 -16.82 0.88 -3.08
CA LYS A 69 -16.84 1.00 -4.53
C LYS A 69 -15.47 0.68 -5.13
N GLN A 70 -14.41 1.13 -4.48
CA GLN A 70 -13.07 0.85 -4.95
C GLN A 70 -12.73 -0.63 -4.83
N ILE A 71 -13.17 -1.27 -3.75
CA ILE A 71 -12.97 -2.71 -3.59
C ILE A 71 -13.68 -3.46 -4.73
N GLU A 72 -14.91 -3.06 -5.04
CA GLU A 72 -15.66 -3.70 -6.14
C GLU A 72 -14.95 -3.53 -7.47
N GLU A 73 -14.46 -2.33 -7.74
CA GLU A 73 -13.71 -2.08 -8.97
C GLU A 73 -12.45 -2.93 -9.01
N PHE A 74 -11.70 -2.96 -7.91
CA PHE A 74 -10.47 -3.73 -7.86
C PHE A 74 -10.73 -5.22 -8.08
N MET A 75 -11.79 -5.75 -7.44
CA MET A 75 -12.11 -7.16 -7.57
C MET A 75 -12.54 -7.52 -8.99
N SER A 76 -13.18 -6.60 -9.71
CA SER A 76 -13.69 -6.91 -11.04
C SER A 76 -12.69 -6.62 -12.15
N THR A 77 -11.80 -5.65 -11.98
CA THR A 77 -10.88 -5.24 -13.04
C THR A 77 -9.42 -5.51 -12.73
N ASN A 78 -9.10 -5.95 -11.51
CA ASN A 78 -7.73 -6.21 -11.07
C ASN A 78 -6.86 -4.96 -11.02
N GLU A 79 -7.49 -3.80 -10.95
CA GLU A 79 -6.75 -2.54 -10.89
C GLU A 79 -7.64 -1.47 -10.27
N CYS A 80 -7.02 -0.59 -9.47
CA CYS A 80 -7.74 0.54 -8.90
C CYS A 80 -6.74 1.66 -8.62
N ASN A 81 -7.04 2.85 -9.11
CA ASN A 81 -6.22 4.03 -8.88
C ASN A 81 -7.03 5.03 -8.08
N PHE A 82 -6.45 5.52 -6.99
CA PHE A 82 -7.15 6.45 -6.12
C PHE A 82 -6.13 7.24 -5.31
N ALA A 83 -6.62 8.14 -4.46
CA ALA A 83 -5.74 8.94 -3.61
C ALA A 83 -6.16 8.79 -2.17
N ILE A 84 -5.19 8.88 -1.27
CA ILE A 84 -5.46 8.88 0.16
C ILE A 84 -4.73 10.06 0.81
N GLN A 85 -5.23 10.46 1.97
CA GLN A 85 -4.64 11.54 2.74
C GLN A 85 -4.06 10.97 4.03
N LEU A 86 -2.77 11.21 4.24
CA LEU A 86 -2.19 10.95 5.56
C LEU A 86 -2.61 12.09 6.46
N PRO A 87 -3.37 11.81 7.55
CA PRO A 87 -3.95 12.89 8.35
C PRO A 87 -2.91 13.90 8.79
N GLY A 88 -3.21 15.19 8.56
CA GLY A 88 -2.34 16.28 8.95
C GLY A 88 -1.05 16.38 8.18
N SER A 89 -0.91 15.66 7.08
CA SER A 89 0.35 15.59 6.37
C SER A 89 0.13 15.56 4.86
N ALA A 90 0.66 14.55 4.19
CA ALA A 90 0.73 14.52 2.73
C ALA A 90 -0.39 13.71 2.12
N ARG A 91 -0.59 13.92 0.83
CA ARG A 91 -1.53 13.18 0.00
C ARG A 91 -0.74 12.23 -0.88
N PHE A 92 -1.27 11.02 -1.07
CA PHE A 92 -0.60 9.98 -1.84
C PHE A 92 -1.52 9.47 -2.93
N ARG A 93 -0.95 9.22 -4.10
CA ARG A 93 -1.66 8.51 -5.16
C ARG A 93 -1.35 7.03 -5.01
N VAL A 94 -2.39 6.21 -5.12
CA VAL A 94 -2.26 4.77 -4.93
C VAL A 94 -2.63 4.08 -6.23
N ASN A 95 -1.77 3.19 -6.67
CA ASN A 95 -2.05 2.29 -7.77
C ASN A 95 -2.02 0.87 -7.22
N ALA A 96 -3.18 0.25 -7.12
CA ALA A 96 -3.30 -1.14 -6.70
C ALA A 96 -3.55 -2.00 -7.93
N MET A 97 -2.88 -3.14 -8.01
CA MET A 97 -2.98 -3.99 -9.18
C MET A 97 -2.79 -5.45 -8.78
N VAL A 98 -3.27 -6.34 -9.61
CA VAL A 98 -3.00 -7.77 -9.44
C VAL A 98 -1.99 -8.19 -10.50
N GLN A 99 -0.85 -8.72 -10.03
CA GLN A 99 0.20 -9.22 -10.90
C GLN A 99 0.47 -10.66 -10.54
N ARG A 100 0.37 -11.55 -11.52
CA ARG A 100 0.60 -12.98 -11.31
C ARG A 100 -0.25 -13.52 -10.17
N GLY A 101 -1.50 -13.06 -10.09
CA GLY A 101 -2.42 -13.53 -9.07
C GLY A 101 -2.25 -12.93 -7.69
N ALA A 102 -1.34 -11.96 -7.52
CA ALA A 102 -1.09 -11.37 -6.22
C ALA A 102 -1.23 -9.86 -6.29
N THR A 103 -1.76 -9.27 -5.22
CA THR A 103 -1.92 -7.83 -5.12
C THR A 103 -0.57 -7.15 -4.96
N ALA A 104 -0.38 -6.05 -5.67
CA ALA A 104 0.78 -5.18 -5.51
C ALA A 104 0.29 -3.74 -5.44
N LEU A 105 1.03 -2.90 -4.73
CA LEU A 105 0.69 -1.49 -4.61
C LEU A 105 1.92 -0.62 -4.85
N VAL A 106 1.68 0.50 -5.51
CA VAL A 106 2.66 1.57 -5.59
C VAL A 106 1.97 2.83 -5.07
N LEU A 107 2.59 3.46 -4.08
CA LEU A 107 2.07 4.69 -3.52
C LEU A 107 3.08 5.80 -3.80
N ARG A 108 2.60 6.91 -4.35
CA ARG A 108 3.47 8.01 -4.76
C ARG A 108 3.03 9.28 -4.06
N MET A 109 3.99 9.95 -3.45
CA MET A 109 3.74 11.19 -2.73
C MET A 109 3.61 12.38 -3.70
#